data_68d0d09166d9f586c290d49f2b575c2b
#
_entry.id   68d0d09166d9f586c290d49f2b575c2b
#
_cell.length_a   1.000
_cell.length_b   1.000
_cell.length_c   1.000
_cell.angle_alpha   90.00
_cell.angle_beta   90.00
_cell.angle_gamma   90.00
#
_symmetry.space_group_name_H-M   'P 1'
#
loop_
_entity.id
_entity.type
_entity.pdbx_description
1 polymer ?
#
loop_
_entity_poly.entity_id
_entity_poly.type
_entity_poly.pdbx_seq_one_letter_code
_entity_poly.pdbx_strand_id
1 'polypeptide(L)'
;MVSEAFAVLDSPQRGSLADTAYERIRDRLLTLDIKPGELLNDDVLAKELGIGRTPVREALKRLELDRLIVTYPRRGTFATRVEVTDLAYISEIRAQLEPLAAARAARVATPAARSRLEEVLRDVESFDAASATVVEMLRLDARVHRGIYAAAGNPHLEDILIRYDNLATRIWCLVLDRLPGLSAHLDEHLNLLRAVIDGHEETAAELARVHVDGFESAVRNALFAA
;
A
#
# COMPACT_ATOMS: atom_id res chain seq x y z
N MET A 1 0.52 -25.00 2.51
CA MET A 1 1.91 -24.98 2.03
C MET A 1 2.16 -23.65 1.30
N VAL A 2 2.21 -22.56 2.02
CA VAL A 2 2.50 -21.19 1.48
C VAL A 2 3.62 -20.52 2.33
N SER A 3 4.25 -21.30 3.23
CA SER A 3 5.19 -20.77 4.23
C SER A 3 6.63 -20.54 3.76
N GLU A 4 6.98 -20.81 2.50
CA GLU A 4 8.38 -20.70 2.03
C GLU A 4 8.67 -19.57 1.03
N ALA A 5 7.68 -18.77 0.64
CA ALA A 5 7.87 -17.69 -0.35
C ALA A 5 8.34 -16.35 0.24
N PHE A 6 8.61 -16.27 1.53
CA PHE A 6 9.10 -15.04 2.17
C PHE A 6 10.62 -14.94 2.28
N ALA A 7 11.35 -15.51 1.32
CA ALA A 7 12.78 -15.25 1.19
C ALA A 7 12.99 -13.82 0.69
N VAL A 8 13.44 -13.02 1.60
CA VAL A 8 14.01 -11.67 1.54
C VAL A 8 14.61 -11.32 0.19
N LEU A 9 14.00 -10.39 -0.53
CA LEU A 9 14.75 -9.54 -1.46
C LEU A 9 15.40 -8.43 -0.61
N ASP A 10 16.63 -8.68 -0.26
CA ASP A 10 17.49 -7.81 0.52
C ASP A 10 17.86 -6.58 -0.32
N SER A 11 17.20 -5.47 -0.07
CA SER A 11 17.80 -4.15 -0.37
C SER A 11 18.29 -3.60 0.96
N PRO A 12 19.52 -3.08 1.07
CA PRO A 12 20.04 -2.59 2.33
C PRO A 12 19.38 -1.26 2.67
N GLN A 13 18.15 -1.31 3.16
CA GLN A 13 17.50 -0.16 3.76
C GLN A 13 18.09 0.03 5.17
N ARG A 14 18.63 1.21 5.42
CA ARG A 14 19.08 1.71 6.73
C ARG A 14 17.87 1.95 7.65
N GLY A 15 17.02 0.96 7.80
CA GLY A 15 15.89 0.99 8.71
C GLY A 15 16.25 0.33 10.04
N SER A 16 15.62 0.78 11.11
CA SER A 16 15.70 0.11 12.40
C SER A 16 15.03 -1.27 12.35
N LEU A 17 15.33 -2.14 13.33
CA LEU A 17 14.61 -3.42 13.46
C LEU A 17 13.11 -3.20 13.64
N ALA A 18 12.69 -2.06 14.17
CA ALA A 18 11.28 -1.69 14.28
C ALA A 18 10.66 -1.37 12.92
N ASP A 19 11.41 -0.73 12.00
CA ASP A 19 10.94 -0.50 10.63
C ASP A 19 10.78 -1.81 9.87
N THR A 20 11.76 -2.71 9.99
CA THR A 20 11.68 -4.06 9.39
C THR A 20 10.48 -4.85 9.94
N ALA A 21 10.25 -4.81 11.26
CA ALA A 21 9.10 -5.47 11.88
C ALA A 21 7.78 -4.85 11.39
N TYR A 22 7.71 -3.50 11.32
CA TYR A 22 6.54 -2.79 10.83
C TYR A 22 6.19 -3.21 9.39
N GLU A 23 7.15 -3.17 8.47
CA GLU A 23 6.92 -3.52 7.07
C GLU A 23 6.46 -4.96 6.91
N ARG A 24 7.14 -5.91 7.55
CA ARG A 24 6.77 -7.33 7.45
C ARG A 24 5.40 -7.65 8.04
N ILE A 25 5.06 -7.07 9.19
CA ILE A 25 3.74 -7.29 9.81
C ILE A 25 2.66 -6.58 9.00
N ARG A 26 2.92 -5.36 8.53
CA ARG A 26 2.02 -4.62 7.64
C ARG A 26 1.70 -5.43 6.38
N ASP A 27 2.70 -5.93 5.67
CA ASP A 27 2.49 -6.69 4.45
C ASP A 27 1.61 -7.92 4.70
N ARG A 28 1.80 -8.64 5.80
CA ARG A 28 0.96 -9.77 6.21
C ARG A 28 -0.48 -9.35 6.55
N LEU A 29 -0.68 -8.16 7.11
CA LEU A 29 -2.01 -7.60 7.38
C LEU A 29 -2.70 -7.16 6.09
N LEU A 30 -1.96 -6.58 5.14
CA LEU A 30 -2.50 -6.13 3.86
C LEU A 30 -2.91 -7.31 2.97
N THR A 31 -2.08 -8.34 2.89
CA THR A 31 -2.35 -9.55 2.11
C THR A 31 -3.32 -10.53 2.78
N LEU A 32 -3.84 -10.18 3.95
CA LEU A 32 -4.74 -11.00 4.76
C LEU A 32 -4.14 -12.36 5.21
N ASP A 33 -2.81 -12.51 5.17
CA ASP A 33 -2.10 -13.63 5.79
C ASP A 33 -2.34 -13.65 7.30
N ILE A 34 -2.32 -12.46 7.94
CA ILE A 34 -2.93 -12.25 9.26
C ILE A 34 -4.39 -11.89 9.02
N LYS A 35 -5.28 -12.77 9.41
CA LYS A 35 -6.72 -12.64 9.12
C LYS A 35 -7.37 -11.48 9.88
N PRO A 36 -8.38 -10.81 9.30
CA PRO A 36 -9.19 -9.84 10.01
C PRO A 36 -9.77 -10.40 11.31
N GLY A 37 -9.55 -9.72 12.42
CA GLY A 37 -9.96 -10.14 13.76
C GLY A 37 -9.01 -11.14 14.44
N GLU A 38 -7.92 -11.53 13.82
CA GLU A 38 -6.91 -12.44 14.40
C GLU A 38 -6.13 -11.76 15.54
N LEU A 39 -5.84 -12.53 16.59
CA LEU A 39 -5.04 -12.11 17.73
C LEU A 39 -3.56 -12.09 17.35
N LEU A 40 -2.91 -10.95 17.49
CA LEU A 40 -1.48 -10.79 17.32
C LEU A 40 -0.76 -10.96 18.66
N ASN A 41 0.17 -11.91 18.71
CA ASN A 41 1.02 -12.14 19.87
C ASN A 41 2.42 -11.64 19.58
N ASP A 42 2.93 -10.68 20.38
CA ASP A 42 4.25 -10.08 20.20
C ASP A 42 5.41 -11.07 20.36
N ASP A 43 5.27 -12.10 21.20
CA ASP A 43 6.29 -13.15 21.37
C ASP A 43 6.35 -14.07 20.14
N VAL A 44 5.20 -14.43 19.58
CA VAL A 44 5.11 -15.25 18.37
C VAL A 44 5.69 -14.49 17.19
N LEU A 45 5.25 -13.25 16.98
CA LEU A 45 5.76 -12.39 15.90
C LEU A 45 7.28 -12.17 16.01
N ALA A 46 7.78 -11.92 17.22
CA ALA A 46 9.21 -11.75 17.46
C ALA A 46 10.02 -13.00 17.04
N LYS A 47 9.51 -14.18 17.38
CA LYS A 47 10.13 -15.46 17.02
C LYS A 47 10.07 -15.71 15.50
N GLU A 48 8.93 -15.51 14.89
CA GLU A 48 8.73 -15.72 13.44
C GLU A 48 9.60 -14.78 12.60
N LEU A 49 9.72 -13.52 13.03
CA LEU A 49 10.49 -12.51 12.31
C LEU A 49 12.00 -12.57 12.60
N GLY A 50 12.42 -13.31 13.64
CA GLY A 50 13.81 -13.32 14.12
C GLY A 50 14.24 -11.96 14.70
N ILE A 51 13.29 -11.17 15.21
CA ILE A 51 13.48 -9.80 15.71
C ILE A 51 13.11 -9.77 17.19
N GLY A 52 13.76 -8.89 17.98
CA GLY A 52 13.46 -8.76 19.41
C GLY A 52 12.04 -8.24 19.69
N ARG A 53 11.52 -8.49 20.90
CA ARG A 53 10.16 -8.07 21.31
C ARG A 53 9.97 -6.55 21.30
N THR A 54 10.99 -5.78 21.73
CA THR A 54 10.88 -4.31 21.78
C THR A 54 10.60 -3.71 20.41
N PRO A 55 11.40 -3.97 19.35
CA PRO A 55 11.09 -3.46 18.01
C PRO A 55 9.75 -3.96 17.44
N VAL A 56 9.33 -5.19 17.77
CA VAL A 56 7.99 -5.67 17.37
C VAL A 56 6.88 -4.86 18.05
N ARG A 57 7.01 -4.54 19.34
CA ARG A 57 6.03 -3.69 20.05
C ARG A 57 5.99 -2.27 19.52
N GLU A 58 7.12 -1.70 19.12
CA GLU A 58 7.18 -0.40 18.46
C GLU A 58 6.45 -0.44 17.10
N ALA A 59 6.69 -1.48 16.32
CA ALA A 59 5.99 -1.71 15.06
C ALA A 59 4.47 -1.84 15.26
N LEU A 60 4.03 -2.62 16.26
CA LEU A 60 2.60 -2.77 16.57
C LEU A 60 1.94 -1.44 16.95
N LYS A 61 2.62 -0.57 17.72
CA LYS A 61 2.08 0.77 18.02
C LYS A 61 1.87 1.62 16.76
N ARG A 62 2.79 1.55 15.81
CA ARG A 62 2.64 2.26 14.52
C ARG A 62 1.49 1.70 13.69
N LEU A 63 1.38 0.36 13.61
CA LEU A 63 0.27 -0.31 12.92
C LEU A 63 -1.10 0.02 13.53
N GLU A 64 -1.16 0.30 14.84
CA GLU A 64 -2.38 0.77 15.50
C GLU A 64 -2.74 2.20 15.08
N LEU A 65 -1.77 3.10 14.95
CA LEU A 65 -1.98 4.44 14.40
C LEU A 65 -2.47 4.38 12.94
N ASP A 66 -2.01 3.39 12.16
CA ASP A 66 -2.44 3.15 10.79
C ASP A 66 -3.80 2.43 10.70
N ARG A 67 -4.45 2.17 11.83
CA ARG A 67 -5.74 1.45 11.91
C ARG A 67 -5.72 0.02 11.36
N LEU A 68 -4.56 -0.58 11.23
CA LEU A 68 -4.42 -1.97 10.78
C LEU A 68 -4.63 -2.98 11.90
N ILE A 69 -4.40 -2.56 13.14
CA ILE A 69 -4.64 -3.33 14.36
C ILE A 69 -5.35 -2.48 15.41
N VAL A 70 -5.90 -3.14 16.42
CA VAL A 70 -6.54 -2.50 17.58
C VAL A 70 -6.14 -3.24 18.85
N THR A 71 -5.81 -2.49 19.90
CA THR A 71 -5.43 -3.05 21.20
C THR A 71 -6.56 -2.85 22.21
N TYR A 72 -7.08 -3.96 22.74
CA TYR A 72 -8.06 -3.92 23.82
C TYR A 72 -7.38 -4.21 25.16
N PRO A 73 -7.56 -3.34 26.17
CA PRO A 73 -6.98 -3.56 27.50
C PRO A 73 -7.32 -4.95 28.04
N ARG A 74 -6.33 -5.70 28.52
CA ARG A 74 -6.42 -7.05 29.07
C ARG A 74 -6.94 -8.13 28.11
N ARG A 75 -7.23 -7.81 26.85
CA ARG A 75 -7.72 -8.77 25.83
C ARG A 75 -6.70 -9.05 24.74
N GLY A 76 -5.75 -8.13 24.52
CA GLY A 76 -4.68 -8.28 23.52
C GLY A 76 -4.85 -7.37 22.31
N THR A 77 -3.98 -7.57 21.36
CA THR A 77 -3.92 -6.82 20.09
C THR A 77 -4.48 -7.68 18.97
N PHE A 78 -5.36 -7.12 18.15
CA PHE A 78 -6.06 -7.83 17.09
C PHE A 78 -5.91 -7.10 15.76
N ALA A 79 -5.84 -7.84 14.66
CA ALA A 79 -6.01 -7.25 13.33
C ALA A 79 -7.42 -6.62 13.23
N THR A 80 -7.51 -5.41 12.69
CA THR A 80 -8.82 -4.78 12.47
C THR A 80 -9.64 -5.60 11.48
N ARG A 81 -10.95 -5.53 11.58
CA ARG A 81 -11.84 -6.09 10.55
C ARG A 81 -11.70 -5.29 9.27
N VAL A 82 -11.97 -5.92 8.15
CA VAL A 82 -12.07 -5.24 6.86
C VAL A 82 -13.56 -5.09 6.56
N GLU A 83 -14.02 -3.86 6.66
CA GLU A 83 -15.43 -3.53 6.41
C GLU A 83 -15.57 -3.04 4.96
N VAL A 84 -16.22 -3.83 4.15
CA VAL A 84 -16.45 -3.50 2.72
C VAL A 84 -17.23 -2.19 2.57
N THR A 85 -18.09 -1.88 3.54
CA THR A 85 -18.84 -0.63 3.59
C THR A 85 -17.95 0.61 3.72
N ASP A 86 -16.71 0.46 4.19
CA ASP A 86 -15.77 1.57 4.29
C ASP A 86 -15.16 1.96 2.92
N LEU A 87 -15.31 1.11 1.88
CA LEU A 87 -14.75 1.38 0.56
C LEU A 87 -15.14 2.77 0.05
N ALA A 88 -16.43 3.11 0.09
CA ALA A 88 -16.91 4.40 -0.39
C ALA A 88 -16.30 5.58 0.39
N TYR A 89 -16.20 5.48 1.71
CA TYR A 89 -15.61 6.53 2.56
C TYR A 89 -14.10 6.67 2.33
N ILE A 90 -13.40 5.55 2.15
CA ILE A 90 -11.98 5.52 1.83
C ILE A 90 -11.74 6.15 0.46
N SER A 91 -12.52 5.75 -0.55
CA SER A 91 -12.42 6.27 -1.91
C SER A 91 -12.75 7.75 -2.00
N GLU A 92 -13.76 8.24 -1.27
CA GLU A 92 -14.10 9.66 -1.19
C GLU A 92 -12.90 10.52 -0.74
N ILE A 93 -12.18 10.06 0.29
CA ILE A 93 -10.99 10.76 0.80
C ILE A 93 -9.84 10.66 -0.21
N ARG A 94 -9.58 9.46 -0.76
CA ARG A 94 -8.52 9.24 -1.75
C ARG A 94 -8.75 10.07 -3.02
N ALA A 95 -9.97 10.16 -3.53
CA ALA A 95 -10.35 10.95 -4.71
C ALA A 95 -10.10 12.45 -4.55
N GLN A 96 -10.04 12.97 -3.32
CA GLN A 96 -9.67 14.36 -3.05
C GLN A 96 -8.16 14.54 -2.86
N LEU A 97 -7.51 13.61 -2.18
CA LEU A 97 -6.13 13.80 -1.73
C LEU A 97 -5.09 13.23 -2.72
N GLU A 98 -5.38 12.16 -3.45
CA GLU A 98 -4.43 11.61 -4.44
C GLU A 98 -4.19 12.54 -5.62
N PRO A 99 -5.22 13.15 -6.25
CA PRO A 99 -5.01 14.16 -7.28
C PRO A 99 -4.17 15.35 -6.78
N LEU A 100 -4.43 15.80 -5.54
CA LEU A 100 -3.63 16.86 -4.91
C LEU A 100 -2.17 16.43 -4.76
N ALA A 101 -1.91 15.20 -4.33
CA ALA A 101 -0.55 14.68 -4.17
C ALA A 101 0.17 14.55 -5.52
N ALA A 102 -0.51 14.02 -6.55
CA ALA A 102 0.03 13.84 -7.88
C ALA A 102 0.38 15.19 -8.55
N ALA A 103 -0.55 16.16 -8.53
CA ALA A 103 -0.29 17.51 -9.05
C ALA A 103 0.88 18.17 -8.31
N ARG A 104 0.87 18.07 -6.98
CA ARG A 104 1.95 18.64 -6.16
C ARG A 104 3.29 17.96 -6.45
N ALA A 105 3.33 16.63 -6.57
CA ALA A 105 4.54 15.90 -6.93
C ALA A 105 5.08 16.35 -8.29
N ALA A 106 4.22 16.48 -9.30
CA ALA A 106 4.59 16.99 -10.62
C ALA A 106 5.25 18.38 -10.54
N ARG A 107 4.72 19.28 -9.69
CA ARG A 107 5.22 20.65 -9.54
C ARG A 107 6.51 20.76 -8.73
N VAL A 108 6.60 20.07 -7.58
CA VAL A 108 7.65 20.35 -6.58
C VAL A 108 8.67 19.23 -6.39
N ALA A 109 8.54 18.09 -7.07
CA ALA A 109 9.48 17.00 -6.91
C ALA A 109 10.93 17.44 -7.16
N THR A 110 11.79 17.17 -6.19
CA THR A 110 13.23 17.45 -6.32
C THR A 110 13.86 16.53 -7.38
N PRO A 111 15.03 16.85 -7.95
CA PRO A 111 15.73 15.96 -8.86
C PRO A 111 15.92 14.54 -8.28
N ALA A 112 16.27 14.43 -6.99
CA ALA A 112 16.43 13.16 -6.32
C ALA A 112 15.10 12.38 -6.17
N ALA A 113 13.96 13.08 -5.97
CA ALA A 113 12.65 12.46 -5.95
C ALA A 113 12.24 11.97 -7.34
N ARG A 114 12.49 12.76 -8.39
CA ARG A 114 12.24 12.36 -9.79
C ARG A 114 13.05 11.12 -10.17
N SER A 115 14.35 11.09 -9.85
CA SER A 115 15.17 9.89 -10.11
C SER A 115 14.63 8.64 -9.45
N ARG A 116 14.11 8.75 -8.21
CA ARG A 116 13.45 7.61 -7.55
C ARG A 116 12.15 7.19 -8.26
N LEU A 117 11.35 8.15 -8.75
CA LEU A 117 10.15 7.84 -9.54
C LEU A 117 10.50 7.18 -10.88
N GLU A 118 11.60 7.59 -11.52
CA GLU A 118 12.12 6.94 -12.74
C GLU A 118 12.56 5.49 -12.46
N GLU A 119 13.11 5.19 -11.28
CA GLU A 119 13.41 3.81 -10.88
C GLU A 119 12.11 3.00 -10.75
N VAL A 120 11.10 3.55 -10.07
CA VAL A 120 9.79 2.89 -9.95
C VAL A 120 9.14 2.70 -11.32
N LEU A 121 9.23 3.68 -12.21
CA LEU A 121 8.71 3.58 -13.58
C LEU A 121 9.36 2.40 -14.33
N ARG A 122 10.68 2.26 -14.27
CA ARG A 122 11.40 1.11 -14.88
C ARG A 122 10.97 -0.23 -14.29
N ASP A 123 10.71 -0.29 -12.97
CA ASP A 123 10.23 -1.51 -12.34
C ASP A 123 8.82 -1.87 -12.83
N VAL A 124 7.93 -0.89 -13.01
CA VAL A 124 6.59 -1.13 -13.57
C VAL A 124 6.68 -1.56 -15.04
N GLU A 125 7.54 -0.91 -15.85
CA GLU A 125 7.74 -1.25 -17.28
C GLU A 125 8.29 -2.66 -17.47
N SER A 126 9.12 -3.15 -16.55
CA SER A 126 9.72 -4.48 -16.61
C SER A 126 8.92 -5.57 -15.89
N PHE A 127 7.80 -5.21 -15.26
CA PHE A 127 7.03 -6.13 -14.45
C PHE A 127 6.23 -7.12 -15.30
N ASP A 128 6.50 -8.41 -15.13
CA ASP A 128 5.74 -9.47 -15.78
C ASP A 128 4.53 -9.90 -14.93
N ALA A 129 3.40 -9.26 -15.18
CA ALA A 129 2.15 -9.56 -14.50
C ALA A 129 1.65 -11.00 -14.71
N ALA A 130 2.11 -11.71 -15.76
CA ALA A 130 1.67 -13.06 -16.04
C ALA A 130 2.33 -14.10 -15.14
N SER A 131 3.56 -13.85 -14.69
CA SER A 131 4.31 -14.73 -13.79
C SER A 131 4.36 -14.27 -12.33
N ALA A 132 3.98 -13.02 -12.08
CA ALA A 132 4.09 -12.41 -10.77
C ALA A 132 3.09 -12.97 -9.75
N THR A 133 3.54 -13.05 -8.52
CA THR A 133 2.66 -13.32 -7.37
C THR A 133 1.83 -12.09 -6.99
N VAL A 134 0.69 -12.32 -6.33
CA VAL A 134 -0.14 -11.26 -5.74
C VAL A 134 0.68 -10.33 -4.85
N VAL A 135 1.59 -10.88 -4.05
CA VAL A 135 2.42 -10.11 -3.13
C VAL A 135 3.37 -9.18 -3.86
N GLU A 136 4.01 -9.66 -4.93
CA GLU A 136 4.90 -8.83 -5.76
C GLU A 136 4.16 -7.69 -6.42
N MET A 137 2.97 -7.96 -6.91
CA MET A 137 2.10 -6.95 -7.50
C MET A 137 1.67 -5.89 -6.48
N LEU A 138 1.19 -6.28 -5.29
CA LEU A 138 0.81 -5.35 -4.23
C LEU A 138 1.99 -4.51 -3.72
N ARG A 139 3.20 -5.08 -3.73
CA ARG A 139 4.41 -4.33 -3.40
C ARG A 139 4.75 -3.30 -4.46
N LEU A 140 4.60 -3.65 -5.73
CA LEU A 140 4.84 -2.70 -6.82
C LEU A 140 3.82 -1.55 -6.79
N ASP A 141 2.54 -1.88 -6.64
CA ASP A 141 1.46 -0.93 -6.44
C ASP A 141 1.76 0.07 -5.31
N ALA A 142 2.07 -0.44 -4.13
CA ALA A 142 2.44 0.38 -2.98
C ALA A 142 3.69 1.24 -3.22
N ARG A 143 4.66 0.78 -4.02
CA ARG A 143 5.85 1.56 -4.38
C ARG A 143 5.50 2.74 -5.27
N VAL A 144 4.59 2.55 -6.23
CA VAL A 144 4.10 3.64 -7.10
C VAL A 144 3.42 4.72 -6.25
N HIS A 145 2.42 4.34 -5.48
CA HIS A 145 1.65 5.26 -4.65
C HIS A 145 2.56 6.02 -3.66
N ARG A 146 3.36 5.31 -2.89
CA ARG A 146 4.28 5.93 -1.90
C ARG A 146 5.35 6.79 -2.54
N GLY A 147 5.85 6.41 -3.71
CA GLY A 147 6.79 7.23 -4.47
C GLY A 147 6.20 8.59 -4.83
N ILE A 148 4.96 8.62 -5.30
CA ILE A 148 4.23 9.86 -5.64
C ILE A 148 3.93 10.68 -4.39
N TYR A 149 3.47 10.05 -3.29
CA TYR A 149 3.16 10.75 -2.04
C TYR A 149 4.40 11.40 -1.43
N ALA A 150 5.53 10.70 -1.40
CA ALA A 150 6.79 11.25 -0.94
C ALA A 150 7.29 12.40 -1.83
N ALA A 151 7.15 12.28 -3.17
CA ALA A 151 7.54 13.31 -4.12
C ALA A 151 6.69 14.59 -4.00
N ALA A 152 5.48 14.50 -3.44
CA ALA A 152 4.64 15.66 -3.16
C ALA A 152 5.26 16.60 -2.10
N GLY A 153 6.22 16.14 -1.29
CA GLY A 153 6.95 16.93 -0.33
C GLY A 153 6.07 17.54 0.78
N ASN A 154 4.99 16.85 1.13
CA ASN A 154 4.11 17.20 2.25
C ASN A 154 3.93 15.98 3.16
N PRO A 155 4.68 15.88 4.28
CA PRO A 155 4.67 14.69 5.14
C PRO A 155 3.30 14.39 5.73
N HIS A 156 2.47 15.41 5.99
CA HIS A 156 1.13 15.18 6.51
C HIS A 156 0.18 14.57 5.47
N LEU A 157 0.32 15.00 4.19
CA LEU A 157 -0.44 14.42 3.09
C LEU A 157 0.01 12.97 2.83
N GLU A 158 1.31 12.72 2.85
CA GLU A 158 1.91 11.40 2.71
C GLU A 158 1.41 10.44 3.80
N ASP A 159 1.47 10.83 5.09
CA ASP A 159 1.01 10.01 6.22
C ASP A 159 -0.47 9.64 6.09
N ILE A 160 -1.31 10.59 5.70
CA ILE A 160 -2.75 10.33 5.52
C ILE A 160 -2.98 9.37 4.35
N LEU A 161 -2.34 9.61 3.22
CA LEU A 161 -2.52 8.80 2.01
C LEU A 161 -2.02 7.37 2.20
N ILE A 162 -0.85 7.16 2.81
CA ILE A 162 -0.34 5.82 3.12
C ILE A 162 -1.35 5.03 3.96
N ARG A 163 -2.01 5.67 4.93
CA ARG A 163 -3.01 5.02 5.77
C ARG A 163 -4.23 4.58 4.97
N TYR A 164 -4.79 5.45 4.13
CA TYR A 164 -5.97 5.13 3.34
C TYR A 164 -5.68 4.16 2.20
N ASP A 165 -4.48 4.24 1.61
CA ASP A 165 -3.98 3.26 0.66
C ASP A 165 -3.88 1.86 1.28
N ASN A 166 -3.29 1.72 2.46
CA ASN A 166 -3.25 0.46 3.19
C ASN A 166 -4.66 -0.13 3.44
N LEU A 167 -5.66 0.71 3.79
CA LEU A 167 -7.03 0.25 4.02
C LEU A 167 -7.70 -0.19 2.71
N ALA A 168 -7.50 0.57 1.62
CA ALA A 168 -8.01 0.22 0.30
C ALA A 168 -7.42 -1.11 -0.20
N THR A 169 -6.10 -1.30 -0.06
CA THR A 169 -5.40 -2.53 -0.42
C THR A 169 -5.97 -3.75 0.29
N ARG A 170 -6.33 -3.64 1.58
CA ARG A 170 -6.96 -4.75 2.32
C ARG A 170 -8.34 -5.12 1.76
N ILE A 171 -9.13 -4.12 1.37
CA ILE A 171 -10.42 -4.37 0.72
C ILE A 171 -10.21 -5.02 -0.64
N TRP A 172 -9.22 -4.56 -1.40
CA TRP A 172 -8.83 -5.15 -2.68
C TRP A 172 -8.47 -6.63 -2.53
N CYS A 173 -7.68 -6.98 -1.53
CA CYS A 173 -7.28 -8.36 -1.26
C CYS A 173 -8.47 -9.31 -0.96
N LEU A 174 -9.60 -8.80 -0.48
CA LEU A 174 -10.81 -9.60 -0.29
C LEU A 174 -11.46 -10.06 -1.60
N VAL A 175 -11.24 -9.35 -2.70
CA VAL A 175 -11.91 -9.58 -3.99
C VAL A 175 -10.95 -9.90 -5.11
N LEU A 176 -9.68 -10.05 -4.82
CA LEU A 176 -8.61 -10.17 -5.80
C LEU A 176 -8.85 -11.29 -6.82
N ASP A 177 -9.37 -12.44 -6.36
CA ASP A 177 -9.69 -13.59 -7.21
C ASP A 177 -10.86 -13.34 -8.19
N ARG A 178 -11.58 -12.23 -8.03
CA ARG A 178 -12.75 -11.84 -8.81
C ARG A 178 -12.49 -10.65 -9.74
N LEU A 179 -11.32 -10.04 -9.62
CA LEU A 179 -10.99 -8.84 -10.41
C LEU A 179 -10.54 -9.25 -11.83
N PRO A 180 -11.01 -8.55 -12.87
CA PRO A 180 -10.47 -8.73 -14.22
C PRO A 180 -9.01 -8.26 -14.25
N GLY A 181 -8.22 -8.88 -15.10
CA GLY A 181 -6.77 -8.81 -15.18
C GLY A 181 -6.11 -7.48 -14.88
N LEU A 182 -5.00 -7.58 -14.21
CA LEU A 182 -4.22 -6.50 -13.59
C LEU A 182 -3.41 -5.63 -14.57
N SER A 183 -3.38 -5.98 -15.86
CA SER A 183 -2.61 -5.25 -16.87
C SER A 183 -3.09 -3.81 -17.04
N ALA A 184 -4.41 -3.58 -17.05
CA ALA A 184 -4.97 -2.23 -17.16
C ALA A 184 -4.56 -1.34 -15.99
N HIS A 185 -4.48 -1.88 -14.79
CA HIS A 185 -4.05 -1.18 -13.59
C HIS A 185 -2.56 -0.74 -13.66
N LEU A 186 -1.71 -1.61 -14.23
CA LEU A 186 -0.31 -1.26 -14.47
C LEU A 186 -0.15 -0.15 -15.51
N ASP A 187 -0.95 -0.16 -16.58
CA ASP A 187 -0.94 0.90 -17.61
C ASP A 187 -1.35 2.27 -17.02
N GLU A 188 -2.32 2.28 -16.11
CA GLU A 188 -2.71 3.50 -15.37
C GLU A 188 -1.52 4.04 -14.56
N HIS A 189 -0.79 3.19 -13.86
CA HIS A 189 0.39 3.58 -13.09
C HIS A 189 1.52 4.13 -13.97
N LEU A 190 1.78 3.53 -15.13
CA LEU A 190 2.77 4.04 -16.08
C LEU A 190 2.45 5.45 -16.54
N ASN A 191 1.20 5.70 -16.90
CA ASN A 191 0.77 7.01 -17.37
C ASN A 191 0.83 8.07 -16.26
N LEU A 192 0.42 7.71 -15.04
CA LEU A 192 0.47 8.58 -13.88
C LEU A 192 1.92 8.94 -13.50
N LEU A 193 2.83 7.95 -13.43
CA LEU A 193 4.23 8.18 -13.14
C LEU A 193 4.90 9.10 -14.17
N ARG A 194 4.65 8.88 -15.47
CA ARG A 194 5.17 9.73 -16.54
C ARG A 194 4.68 11.17 -16.39
N ALA A 195 3.36 11.38 -16.17
CA ALA A 195 2.83 12.72 -15.97
C ALA A 195 3.46 13.45 -14.78
N VAL A 196 3.71 12.73 -13.67
CA VAL A 196 4.40 13.31 -12.50
C VAL A 196 5.86 13.61 -12.79
N ILE A 197 6.60 12.71 -13.42
CA ILE A 197 8.03 12.89 -13.77
C ILE A 197 8.21 14.06 -14.73
N ASP A 198 7.32 14.18 -15.73
CA ASP A 198 7.39 15.24 -16.74
C ASP A 198 6.89 16.60 -16.23
N GLY A 199 6.31 16.64 -15.03
CA GLY A 199 5.85 17.88 -14.40
C GLY A 199 4.49 18.38 -14.91
N HIS A 200 3.66 17.51 -15.49
CA HIS A 200 2.34 17.83 -16.02
C HIS A 200 1.27 17.78 -14.89
N GLU A 201 1.16 18.88 -14.13
CA GLU A 201 0.33 18.94 -12.91
C GLU A 201 -1.14 18.53 -13.12
N GLU A 202 -1.80 19.15 -14.12
CA GLU A 202 -3.23 18.90 -14.39
C GLU A 202 -3.47 17.47 -14.87
N THR A 203 -2.58 16.96 -15.74
CA THR A 203 -2.65 15.58 -16.24
C THR A 203 -2.44 14.57 -15.12
N ALA A 204 -1.46 14.82 -14.24
CA ALA A 204 -1.18 13.95 -13.10
C ALA A 204 -2.38 13.91 -12.12
N ALA A 205 -3.00 15.06 -11.84
CA ALA A 205 -4.20 15.11 -11.01
C ALA A 205 -5.36 14.32 -11.61
N GLU A 206 -5.62 14.51 -12.91
CA GLU A 206 -6.73 13.82 -13.58
C GLU A 206 -6.50 12.30 -13.65
N LEU A 207 -5.28 11.86 -13.97
CA LEU A 207 -4.95 10.45 -13.99
C LEU A 207 -5.07 9.79 -12.59
N ALA A 208 -4.65 10.48 -11.54
CA ALA A 208 -4.83 9.99 -10.17
C ALA A 208 -6.32 9.89 -9.80
N ARG A 209 -7.16 10.85 -10.20
CA ARG A 209 -8.61 10.81 -9.98
C ARG A 209 -9.26 9.63 -10.70
N VAL A 210 -8.97 9.46 -11.99
CA VAL A 210 -9.48 8.35 -12.79
C VAL A 210 -9.07 7.01 -12.20
N HIS A 211 -7.83 6.90 -11.73
CA HIS A 211 -7.30 5.70 -11.08
C HIS A 211 -8.08 5.33 -9.81
N VAL A 212 -8.33 6.28 -8.91
CA VAL A 212 -9.11 6.03 -7.68
C VAL A 212 -10.55 5.65 -7.98
N ASP A 213 -11.21 6.36 -8.93
CA ASP A 213 -12.59 6.08 -9.34
C ASP A 213 -12.70 4.70 -10.01
N GLY A 214 -11.71 4.35 -10.85
CA GLY A 214 -11.60 3.05 -11.51
C GLY A 214 -11.43 1.90 -10.51
N PHE A 215 -10.55 2.09 -9.55
CA PHE A 215 -10.33 1.15 -8.46
C PHE A 215 -11.61 0.89 -7.66
N GLU A 216 -12.29 1.94 -7.20
CA GLU A 216 -13.55 1.80 -6.45
C GLU A 216 -14.60 1.03 -7.27
N SER A 217 -14.75 1.40 -8.53
CA SER A 217 -15.72 0.77 -9.44
C SER A 217 -15.41 -0.72 -9.65
N ALA A 218 -14.14 -1.08 -9.85
CA ALA A 218 -13.70 -2.46 -10.04
C ALA A 218 -13.97 -3.31 -8.80
N VAL A 219 -13.59 -2.81 -7.61
CA VAL A 219 -13.82 -3.50 -6.33
C VAL A 219 -15.32 -3.65 -6.05
N ARG A 220 -16.10 -2.59 -6.26
CA ARG A 220 -17.55 -2.61 -6.07
C ARG A 220 -18.20 -3.66 -6.99
N ASN A 221 -17.83 -3.69 -8.25
CA ASN A 221 -18.36 -4.67 -9.21
C ASN A 221 -17.99 -6.10 -8.78
N ALA A 222 -16.76 -6.35 -8.34
CA ALA A 222 -16.32 -7.66 -7.87
C ALA A 222 -17.03 -8.14 -6.59
N LEU A 223 -17.42 -7.19 -5.72
CA LEU A 223 -18.15 -7.50 -4.48
C LEU A 223 -19.62 -7.85 -4.73
N PHE A 224 -20.26 -7.20 -5.70
CA PHE A 224 -21.70 -7.29 -5.97
C PHE A 224 -22.03 -8.00 -7.28
N ALA A 225 -21.04 -8.47 -8.05
CA ALA A 225 -21.26 -9.39 -9.16
C ALA A 225 -21.82 -10.72 -8.61
N ALA A 226 -23.10 -10.96 -8.83
CA ALA A 226 -23.81 -12.17 -8.46
C ALA A 226 -23.41 -13.36 -9.32
#